data_4f0a2ce1b6b972f28583a739fdc87607
#
_entry.id   4f0a2ce1b6b972f28583a739fdc87607
#
_cell.length_a   1.000
_cell.length_b   1.000
_cell.length_c   1.000
_cell.angle_alpha   90.00
_cell.angle_beta   90.00
_cell.angle_gamma   90.00
#
_symmetry.space_group_name_H-M   'P 1'
#
loop_
_entity.id
_entity.type
_entity.pdbx_description
1 polymer ?
#
loop_
_entity_poly.entity_id
_entity_poly.type
_entity_poly.pdbx_seq_one_letter_code
_entity_poly.pdbx_strand_id
1 'polypeptide(L)'
;MQNSNFKIGEVVDQTGLSIPTLRYYDNVGLITPSGRSPGGFRLYSEADVRRVLLVRRMKPLGFTLDQMRELLEAAEILHSSDGGQDSDTAQQARSNAKATLADIREETRTRYEKLRKQIAYAEEFLDLVNTLAP
;
A
#
# COMPACT_ATOMS: atom_id res chain seq x y z
N MET A 1 12.88 8.27 -18.87
CA MET A 1 12.51 8.55 -18.39
C MET A 1 11.58 9.02 -18.25
N GLN A 2 10.99 8.96 -18.22
CA GLN A 2 10.22 9.49 -17.97
C GLN A 2 9.26 9.25 -17.27
N ASN A 3 9.04 9.75 -16.48
CA ASN A 3 7.96 9.51 -15.66
C ASN A 3 6.74 9.95 -16.31
N SER A 4 5.80 9.09 -16.47
CA SER A 4 4.50 9.47 -16.92
C SER A 4 3.84 10.22 -15.79
N ASN A 5 3.19 11.31 -16.10
CA ASN A 5 2.46 12.05 -15.09
C ASN A 5 0.99 11.78 -15.29
N PHE A 6 0.37 11.25 -14.26
CA PHE A 6 -1.04 10.91 -14.31
C PHE A 6 -1.86 11.92 -13.52
N LYS A 7 -2.99 12.31 -14.06
CA LYS A 7 -3.93 13.14 -13.32
C LYS A 7 -4.68 12.27 -12.32
N ILE A 8 -5.26 12.90 -11.30
CA ILE A 8 -5.93 12.16 -10.23
C ILE A 8 -7.02 11.22 -10.77
N GLY A 9 -7.77 11.65 -11.78
CA GLY A 9 -8.78 10.78 -12.37
C GLY A 9 -8.21 9.54 -13.02
N GLU A 10 -7.03 9.65 -13.62
CA GLU A 10 -6.36 8.50 -14.21
C GLU A 10 -5.87 7.53 -13.13
N VAL A 11 -5.44 8.06 -11.99
CA VAL A 11 -5.04 7.21 -10.86
C VAL A 11 -6.24 6.47 -10.30
N VAL A 12 -7.40 7.13 -10.23
CA VAL A 12 -8.64 6.47 -9.84
C VAL A 12 -8.92 5.29 -10.76
N ASP A 13 -8.80 5.49 -12.06
CA ASP A 13 -9.06 4.42 -13.02
C ASP A 13 -8.10 3.25 -12.86
N GLN A 14 -6.84 3.54 -12.56
CA GLN A 14 -5.84 2.48 -12.43
C GLN A 14 -5.91 1.76 -11.11
N THR A 15 -6.36 2.42 -10.05
CA THR A 15 -6.27 1.85 -8.71
C THR A 15 -7.63 1.49 -8.10
N GLY A 16 -8.70 2.05 -8.62
CA GLY A 16 -10.02 1.82 -8.07
C GLY A 16 -10.32 2.61 -6.81
N LEU A 17 -9.40 3.47 -6.37
CA LEU A 17 -9.67 4.31 -5.21
C LEU A 17 -10.40 5.58 -5.65
N SER A 18 -11.14 6.18 -4.73
CA SER A 18 -11.89 7.39 -5.04
C SER A 18 -11.01 8.63 -4.96
N ILE A 19 -11.45 9.71 -5.60
CA ILE A 19 -10.74 10.99 -5.50
C ILE A 19 -10.65 11.46 -4.05
N PRO A 20 -11.72 11.43 -3.25
CA PRO A 20 -11.61 11.84 -1.84
C PRO A 20 -10.56 11.02 -1.07
N THR A 21 -10.42 9.73 -1.35
CA THR A 21 -9.42 8.91 -0.68
C THR A 21 -8.02 9.36 -1.05
N LEU A 22 -7.77 9.61 -2.34
CA LEU A 22 -6.45 10.07 -2.78
C LEU A 22 -6.13 11.44 -2.19
N ARG A 23 -7.11 12.34 -2.12
CA ARG A 23 -6.90 13.64 -1.49
C ARG A 23 -6.60 13.51 -0.02
N TYR A 24 -7.26 12.56 0.65
CA TYR A 24 -7.00 12.32 2.06
C TYR A 24 -5.56 11.84 2.26
N TYR A 25 -5.08 10.93 1.42
CA TYR A 25 -3.70 10.45 1.54
C TYR A 25 -2.69 11.57 1.31
N ASP A 26 -3.00 12.51 0.41
CA ASP A 26 -2.15 13.69 0.22
C ASP A 26 -2.18 14.57 1.47
N ASN A 27 -3.37 14.82 2.01
CA ASN A 27 -3.51 15.70 3.17
C ASN A 27 -2.78 15.17 4.41
N VAL A 28 -2.78 13.85 4.61
CA VAL A 28 -2.09 13.28 5.78
C VAL A 28 -0.63 12.95 5.47
N GLY A 29 -0.16 13.27 4.28
CA GLY A 29 1.24 13.06 3.93
C GLY A 29 1.65 11.63 3.70
N LEU A 30 0.69 10.75 3.44
CA LEU A 30 1.02 9.34 3.18
C LEU A 30 1.47 9.15 1.74
N ILE A 31 0.71 9.64 0.78
CA ILE A 31 1.06 9.57 -0.63
C ILE A 31 0.78 10.94 -1.23
N THR A 32 1.85 11.67 -1.52
CA THR A 32 1.70 12.99 -2.10
C THR A 32 2.02 12.93 -3.59
N PRO A 33 1.34 13.74 -4.39
CA PRO A 33 1.65 13.74 -5.82
C PRO A 33 3.07 14.23 -6.04
N SER A 34 3.73 13.71 -7.06
CA SER A 34 5.11 14.07 -7.35
C SER A 34 5.22 15.44 -8.01
N GLY A 35 4.13 15.98 -8.55
CA GLY A 35 4.18 17.27 -9.20
C GLY A 35 2.80 17.91 -9.30
N ARG A 36 2.77 19.08 -9.93
CA ARG A 36 1.54 19.81 -10.19
C ARG A 36 1.58 20.33 -11.62
N SER A 37 0.41 20.35 -12.26
CA SER A 37 0.31 20.94 -13.59
C SER A 37 0.38 22.47 -13.48
N PRO A 38 0.53 23.16 -14.60
CA PRO A 38 0.53 24.64 -14.56
C PRO A 38 -0.72 25.23 -13.91
N GLY A 39 -1.85 24.53 -13.97
CA GLY A 39 -3.07 24.97 -13.30
C GLY A 39 -3.18 24.55 -11.85
N GLY A 40 -2.15 23.95 -11.29
CA GLY A 40 -2.17 23.56 -9.89
C GLY A 40 -2.79 22.21 -9.61
N PHE A 41 -3.11 21.42 -10.62
CA PHE A 41 -3.71 20.13 -10.43
C PHE A 41 -2.66 19.08 -10.06
N ARG A 42 -3.05 18.10 -9.26
CA ARG A 42 -2.15 17.05 -8.80
C ARG A 42 -1.71 16.17 -9.96
N LEU A 43 -0.41 15.86 -10.00
CA LEU A 43 0.15 14.94 -10.99
C LEU A 43 0.91 13.84 -10.25
N TYR A 44 0.60 12.59 -10.59
CA TYR A 44 1.17 11.42 -9.94
C TYR A 44 2.12 10.70 -10.88
N SER A 45 3.26 10.27 -10.36
CA SER A 45 4.20 9.48 -11.14
C SER A 45 3.81 8.01 -11.10
N GLU A 46 4.49 7.19 -11.90
CA GLU A 46 4.29 5.75 -11.83
C GLU A 46 4.65 5.21 -10.44
N ALA A 47 5.69 5.76 -9.83
CA ALA A 47 6.06 5.36 -8.48
C ALA A 47 4.95 5.69 -7.49
N ASP A 48 4.32 6.85 -7.65
CA ASP A 48 3.19 7.21 -6.80
C ASP A 48 2.04 6.21 -6.97
N VAL A 49 1.75 5.79 -8.20
CA VAL A 49 0.69 4.82 -8.45
C VAL A 49 1.03 3.48 -7.77
N ARG A 50 2.28 3.06 -7.84
CA ARG A 50 2.69 1.83 -7.15
C ARG A 50 2.48 1.92 -5.64
N ARG A 51 2.78 3.08 -5.05
CA ARG A 51 2.53 3.31 -3.62
C ARG A 51 1.05 3.23 -3.29
N VAL A 52 0.23 3.84 -4.13
CA VAL A 52 -1.23 3.78 -3.96
C VAL A 52 -1.71 2.33 -3.99
N LEU A 53 -1.18 1.53 -4.91
CA LEU A 53 -1.58 0.13 -5.02
C LEU A 53 -1.17 -0.69 -3.80
N LEU A 54 -0.03 -0.38 -3.18
CA LEU A 54 0.37 -1.04 -1.94
C LEU A 54 -0.61 -0.71 -0.81
N VAL A 55 -0.89 0.57 -0.63
CA VAL A 55 -1.77 1.02 0.45
C VAL A 55 -3.18 0.49 0.24
N ARG A 56 -3.64 0.43 -1.01
CA ARG A 56 -4.95 -0.09 -1.33
C ARG A 56 -5.11 -1.53 -0.82
N ARG A 57 -4.05 -2.32 -0.87
CA ARG A 57 -4.10 -3.70 -0.41
C ARG A 57 -3.95 -3.84 1.10
N MET A 58 -3.32 -2.86 1.75
CA MET A 58 -3.13 -2.89 3.19
C MET A 58 -4.39 -2.51 3.95
N LYS A 59 -5.17 -1.57 3.40
CA LYS A 59 -6.31 -1.02 4.11
C LYS A 59 -7.35 -2.07 4.49
N PRO A 60 -7.80 -2.95 3.58
CA PRO A 60 -8.80 -3.94 3.94
C PRO A 60 -8.31 -4.94 4.98
N LEU A 61 -7.00 -5.08 5.14
CA LEU A 61 -6.43 -5.97 6.12
C LEU A 61 -6.32 -5.33 7.50
N GLY A 62 -6.67 -4.05 7.61
CA GLY A 62 -6.71 -3.38 8.90
C GLY A 62 -5.40 -2.74 9.33
N PHE A 63 -4.46 -2.55 8.42
CA PHE A 63 -3.23 -1.85 8.78
C PHE A 63 -3.51 -0.37 9.01
N THR A 64 -2.77 0.22 9.93
CA THR A 64 -2.92 1.63 10.29
C THR A 64 -2.16 2.52 9.31
N LEU A 65 -2.47 3.82 9.34
CA LEU A 65 -1.71 4.78 8.54
C LEU A 65 -0.23 4.75 8.87
N ASP A 66 0.12 4.60 10.15
CA ASP A 66 1.52 4.52 10.55
C ASP A 66 2.20 3.29 9.95
N GLN A 67 1.51 2.16 9.94
CA GLN A 67 2.07 0.94 9.34
C GLN A 67 2.21 1.08 7.83
N MET A 68 1.25 1.73 7.18
CA MET A 68 1.35 2.02 5.76
C MET A 68 2.56 2.90 5.48
N ARG A 69 2.76 3.93 6.29
CA ARG A 69 3.90 4.83 6.13
C ARG A 69 5.22 4.09 6.30
N GLU A 70 5.29 3.23 7.31
CA GLU A 70 6.50 2.44 7.56
C GLU A 70 6.81 1.52 6.38
N LEU A 71 5.79 0.89 5.80
CA LEU A 71 6.01 0.03 4.65
C LEU A 71 6.52 0.83 3.46
N LEU A 72 5.90 1.98 3.19
CA LEU A 72 6.29 2.79 2.04
C LEU A 72 7.72 3.31 2.19
N GLU A 73 8.10 3.70 3.39
CA GLU A 73 9.45 4.17 3.64
C GLU A 73 10.47 3.04 3.48
N ALA A 74 10.15 1.86 4.01
CA ALA A 74 11.04 0.71 3.87
C ALA A 74 11.20 0.31 2.40
N ALA A 75 10.10 0.31 1.67
CA ALA A 75 10.15 -0.04 0.25
C ALA A 75 11.00 0.96 -0.53
N GLU A 76 10.89 2.24 -0.20
CA GLU A 76 11.68 3.27 -0.85
C GLU A 76 13.18 3.08 -0.59
N ILE A 77 13.54 2.81 0.66
CA ILE A 77 14.93 2.59 1.02
C ILE A 77 15.50 1.41 0.25
N LEU A 78 14.76 0.33 0.17
CA LEU A 78 15.27 -0.87 -0.51
C LEU A 78 15.28 -0.72 -2.02
N HIS A 79 14.34 0.04 -2.57
CA HIS A 79 14.29 0.23 -4.00
C HIS A 79 15.40 1.16 -4.49
N SER A 80 15.75 2.16 -3.67
CA SER A 80 16.73 3.15 -4.10
C SER A 80 18.13 2.73 -3.83
N SER A 81 18.40 1.48 -3.78
CA SER A 81 19.70 1.10 -3.39
C SER A 81 20.59 1.15 -4.43
N ASP A 82 20.86 2.02 -5.09
CA ASP A 82 21.76 1.96 -6.00
C ASP A 82 22.95 2.24 -5.60
N GLY A 83 23.22 2.07 -5.02
CA GLY A 83 24.13 2.47 -4.94
C GLY A 83 25.35 2.55 -4.74
N GLY A 84 25.87 2.00 -4.59
CA GLY A 84 27.15 2.19 -4.27
C GLY A 84 27.35 2.79 -3.00
N GLN A 85 26.38 2.95 -2.23
CA GLN A 85 26.54 3.58 -1.01
C GLN A 85 26.84 2.59 0.01
N ASP A 86 28.05 2.34 0.33
CA ASP A 86 28.41 1.36 1.32
C ASP A 86 28.67 1.97 2.67
N SER A 87 28.11 3.10 3.00
CA SER A 87 28.31 3.66 4.33
C SER A 87 27.60 2.80 5.37
N ASP A 88 28.10 2.84 6.59
CA ASP A 88 27.46 2.13 7.68
C ASP A 88 26.04 2.60 7.90
N THR A 89 25.79 3.89 7.72
CA THR A 89 24.46 4.45 7.86
C THR A 89 23.51 3.88 6.81
N ALA A 90 23.96 3.78 5.56
CA ALA A 90 23.13 3.23 4.50
C ALA A 90 22.83 1.75 4.73
N GLN A 91 23.83 1.00 5.19
CA GLN A 91 23.63 -0.40 5.50
C GLN A 91 22.67 -0.61 6.66
N GLN A 92 22.76 0.26 7.67
CA GLN A 92 21.86 0.17 8.81
C GLN A 92 20.45 0.50 8.39
N ALA A 93 20.26 1.50 7.53
CA ALA A 93 18.93 1.85 7.04
C ALA A 93 18.32 0.70 6.26
N ARG A 94 19.10 0.04 5.41
CA ARG A 94 18.61 -1.11 4.65
C ARG A 94 18.27 -2.28 5.56
N SER A 95 19.08 -2.52 6.57
CA SER A 95 18.81 -3.58 7.54
C SER A 95 17.51 -3.31 8.28
N ASN A 96 17.31 -2.07 8.71
CA ASN A 96 16.07 -1.69 9.38
C ASN A 96 14.85 -1.82 8.45
N ALA A 97 15.01 -1.45 7.18
CA ALA A 97 13.92 -1.57 6.21
C ALA A 97 13.54 -3.03 6.00
N LYS A 98 14.53 -3.91 5.92
CA LYS A 98 14.26 -5.35 5.79
C LYS A 98 13.53 -5.89 7.01
N ALA A 99 13.92 -5.44 8.19
CA ALA A 99 13.24 -5.86 9.42
C ALA A 99 11.79 -5.38 9.44
N THR A 100 11.54 -4.15 8.99
CA THR A 100 10.19 -3.62 8.90
C THR A 100 9.33 -4.48 7.96
N LEU A 101 9.87 -4.84 6.80
CA LEU A 101 9.12 -5.67 5.86
C LEU A 101 8.87 -7.07 6.42
N ALA A 102 9.84 -7.62 7.16
CA ALA A 102 9.65 -8.93 7.78
C ALA A 102 8.53 -8.90 8.81
N ASP A 103 8.46 -7.85 9.62
CA ASP A 103 7.40 -7.70 10.60
C ASP A 103 6.04 -7.58 9.93
N ILE A 104 5.96 -6.78 8.88
CA ILE A 104 4.69 -6.60 8.16
C ILE A 104 4.28 -7.90 7.48
N ARG A 105 5.25 -8.64 6.93
CA ARG A 105 4.96 -9.95 6.33
C ARG A 105 4.38 -10.91 7.35
N GLU A 106 4.96 -10.94 8.54
CA GLU A 106 4.50 -11.85 9.59
C GLU A 106 3.12 -11.47 10.07
N GLU A 107 2.87 -10.17 10.23
CA GLU A 107 1.55 -9.69 10.63
C GLU A 107 0.51 -9.98 9.56
N THR A 108 0.89 -9.83 8.29
CA THR A 108 0.01 -10.14 7.18
C THR A 108 -0.34 -11.63 7.16
N ARG A 109 0.66 -12.49 7.43
CA ARG A 109 0.42 -13.93 7.47
C ARG A 109 -0.59 -14.28 8.56
N THR A 110 -0.47 -13.68 9.73
CA THR A 110 -1.41 -13.90 10.82
C THR A 110 -2.83 -13.49 10.43
N ARG A 111 -2.96 -12.32 9.80
CA ARG A 111 -4.27 -11.85 9.34
C ARG A 111 -4.84 -12.74 8.24
N TYR A 112 -3.96 -13.22 7.36
CA TYR A 112 -4.37 -14.12 6.28
C TYR A 112 -4.93 -15.42 6.85
N GLU A 113 -4.27 -16.01 7.84
CA GLU A 113 -4.77 -17.24 8.44
C GLU A 113 -6.12 -17.05 9.11
N LYS A 114 -6.31 -15.90 9.76
CA LYS A 114 -7.60 -15.60 10.37
C LYS A 114 -8.70 -15.48 9.32
N LEU A 115 -8.41 -14.80 8.21
CA LEU A 115 -9.37 -14.65 7.13
C LEU A 115 -9.73 -15.99 6.50
N ARG A 116 -8.75 -16.88 6.35
CA ARG A 116 -9.01 -18.21 5.81
C ARG A 116 -9.99 -18.97 6.68
N LYS A 117 -9.83 -18.89 8.00
CA LYS A 117 -10.75 -19.54 8.93
C LYS A 117 -12.14 -18.94 8.82
N GLN A 118 -12.23 -17.62 8.68
CA GLN A 118 -13.53 -16.97 8.54
C GLN A 118 -14.22 -17.40 7.26
N ILE A 119 -13.48 -17.56 6.16
CA ILE A 119 -14.05 -18.04 4.92
C ILE A 119 -14.60 -19.46 5.10
N ALA A 120 -13.86 -20.33 5.77
CA ALA A 120 -14.31 -21.70 6.01
C ALA A 120 -15.60 -21.71 6.83
N TYR A 121 -15.66 -20.88 7.87
CA TYR A 121 -16.89 -20.79 8.69
C TYR A 121 -18.05 -20.24 7.85
N ALA A 122 -17.81 -19.28 6.98
CA ALA A 122 -18.87 -18.73 6.15
C ALA A 122 -19.42 -19.79 5.18
N GLU A 123 -18.52 -20.59 4.59
CA GLU A 123 -18.93 -21.67 3.70
C GLU A 123 -19.77 -22.70 4.43
N GLU A 124 -19.32 -23.09 5.62
CA GLU A 124 -20.08 -24.04 6.44
C GLU A 124 -21.44 -23.48 6.80
N PHE A 125 -21.50 -22.22 7.16
CA PHE A 125 -22.76 -21.60 7.55
C PHE A 125 -23.73 -21.49 6.37
N LEU A 126 -23.22 -21.15 5.19
CA LEU A 126 -24.05 -21.12 3.98
C LEU A 126 -24.68 -22.48 3.72
N ASP A 127 -23.90 -23.56 3.87
CA ASP A 127 -24.43 -24.90 3.69
C ASP A 127 -25.54 -25.18 4.69
N LEU A 128 -25.34 -24.79 5.96
CA LEU A 128 -26.36 -25.01 6.99
C LEU A 128 -27.62 -24.21 6.70
N VAL A 129 -27.47 -22.94 6.30
CA VAL A 129 -28.64 -22.11 5.97
C VAL A 129 -29.41 -22.71 4.79
N ASN A 130 -28.68 -23.21 3.80
CA ASN A 130 -29.34 -23.82 2.64
C ASN A 130 -30.14 -25.06 3.01
N THR A 131 -29.71 -25.81 4.03
CA THR A 131 -30.49 -26.96 4.48
C THR A 131 -31.68 -26.55 5.33
N LEU A 132 -31.59 -25.38 6.01
CA LEU A 132 -32.71 -24.93 6.83
C LEU A 132 -33.84 -24.33 5.99
N ALA A 133 -33.51 -23.70 4.88
CA ALA A 133 -34.49 -23.08 4.02
C ALA A 133 -34.10 -23.31 2.57
N PRO A 134 -34.33 -24.51 2.09
CA PRO A 134 -33.94 -24.85 0.71
C PRO A 134 -34.79 -24.13 -0.34
#